data_98861ac4f5f39aa65efda808242163f8
#
_entry.id   98861ac4f5f39aa65efda808242163f8
#
_cell.length_a   1.000
_cell.length_b   1.000
_cell.length_c   1.000
_cell.angle_alpha   90.00
_cell.angle_beta   90.00
_cell.angle_gamma   90.00
#
_symmetry.space_group_name_H-M   'P 1'
#
loop_
_entity.id
_entity.type
_entity.pdbx_description
1 polymer ?
#
loop_
_entity_poly.entity_id
_entity_poly.type
_entity_poly.pdbx_seq_one_letter_code
_entity_poly.pdbx_strand_id
1 'polypeptide(L)'
;LGALTFVSCQTQPKEDYSWIKKGLDAASAQLQLTAEEISSTNMLPRSIRTGYDMNFLCRQLERDSLTFKDSLRAQPTADQLGKRRLCSVYDWTSGFYPGSLWYAYELPGNDTLKTWAIQYTTLLNPVRNYTGTLDLGFMVNCSYGNAERLAPNDTIAAVMKETADNLCGRFNDSISAIRSWDFGTWNFPVIIDNMMNLDLLFNVAKATGNNSYKNIAVKHAMTTMNNHFRPDYTCWHVVSYNNDGTVEKKQTFQGKNDDSSWARGQAWAVYGYTACYRETQDTTFLNFAVKVADMIMNRVKTDDAIPYWDYDAPVTEETPRD
;
A
#
# COMPACT_ATOMS: atom_id res chain seq x y z
N LEU A 1 -4.31 -41.07 54.16
CA LEU A 1 -3.44 -41.23 52.97
C LEU A 1 -3.98 -40.33 51.85
N GLY A 2 -3.47 -39.11 51.79
CA GLY A 2 -3.81 -38.19 50.74
C GLY A 2 -2.80 -38.32 49.59
N ALA A 3 -3.27 -38.56 48.39
CA ALA A 3 -2.46 -38.59 47.18
C ALA A 3 -2.19 -37.14 46.74
N LEU A 4 -0.94 -36.72 46.80
CA LEU A 4 -0.43 -35.49 46.18
C LEU A 4 -0.30 -35.76 44.67
N THR A 5 -1.19 -35.19 43.87
CA THR A 5 -1.04 -35.11 42.40
C THR A 5 -0.05 -33.98 42.09
N PHE A 6 1.14 -34.33 41.65
CA PHE A 6 2.08 -33.40 41.04
C PHE A 6 1.53 -32.97 39.67
N VAL A 7 1.10 -31.73 39.58
CA VAL A 7 0.84 -31.10 38.28
C VAL A 7 2.21 -30.76 37.69
N SER A 8 2.64 -31.51 36.71
CA SER A 8 3.81 -31.22 35.90
C SER A 8 3.51 -29.91 35.11
N CYS A 9 4.16 -28.87 35.50
CA CYS A 9 4.21 -27.62 34.71
C CYS A 9 5.03 -27.95 33.44
N GLN A 10 4.39 -28.33 32.37
CA GLN A 10 5.02 -28.39 31.06
C GLN A 10 5.40 -26.95 30.68
N THR A 11 6.68 -26.63 30.78
CA THR A 11 7.24 -25.42 30.18
C THR A 11 7.00 -25.50 28.66
N GLN A 12 6.17 -24.66 28.13
CA GLN A 12 6.04 -24.52 26.67
C GLN A 12 7.44 -24.24 26.09
N PRO A 13 7.80 -24.87 24.96
CA PRO A 13 9.10 -24.61 24.34
C PRO A 13 9.18 -23.12 24.05
N LYS A 14 10.29 -22.49 24.47
CA LYS A 14 10.56 -21.10 24.13
C LYS A 14 10.62 -21.02 22.61
N GLU A 15 9.71 -20.26 22.00
CA GLU A 15 9.75 -19.99 20.57
C GLU A 15 11.10 -19.38 20.19
N ASP A 16 11.75 -19.93 19.17
CA ASP A 16 13.02 -19.41 18.65
C ASP A 16 12.76 -18.32 17.63
N TYR A 17 12.96 -17.07 18.02
CA TYR A 17 12.84 -15.89 17.18
C TYR A 17 14.16 -15.49 16.50
N SER A 18 15.19 -16.31 16.52
CA SER A 18 16.51 -16.02 15.91
C SER A 18 16.42 -15.73 14.42
N TRP A 19 15.43 -16.31 13.72
CA TRP A 19 15.16 -16.06 12.30
C TRP A 19 14.73 -14.61 12.03
N ILE A 20 14.02 -13.97 12.98
CA ILE A 20 13.62 -12.55 12.86
C ILE A 20 14.88 -11.68 12.80
N LYS A 21 15.82 -11.91 13.74
CA LYS A 21 17.07 -11.15 13.74
C LYS A 21 17.86 -11.34 12.45
N LYS A 22 17.98 -12.58 11.96
CA LYS A 22 18.65 -12.85 10.67
C LYS A 22 17.99 -12.13 9.51
N GLY A 23 16.65 -12.12 9.47
CA GLY A 23 15.88 -11.41 8.46
C GLY A 23 16.11 -9.90 8.50
N LEU A 24 16.11 -9.30 9.70
CA LEU A 24 16.36 -7.88 9.89
C LEU A 24 17.79 -7.49 9.52
N ASP A 25 18.79 -8.29 9.91
CA ASP A 25 20.19 -8.06 9.54
C ASP A 25 20.38 -8.08 8.02
N ALA A 26 19.79 -9.08 7.34
CA ALA A 26 19.82 -9.19 5.88
C ALA A 26 19.11 -8.02 5.18
N ALA A 27 17.92 -7.65 5.66
CA ALA A 27 17.17 -6.52 5.12
C ALA A 27 17.92 -5.20 5.29
N SER A 28 18.51 -4.96 6.47
CA SER A 28 19.30 -3.77 6.77
C SER A 28 20.52 -3.65 5.86
N ALA A 29 21.25 -4.76 5.66
CA ALA A 29 22.39 -4.79 4.74
C ALA A 29 21.99 -4.50 3.29
N GLN A 30 20.89 -5.07 2.80
CA GLN A 30 20.39 -4.81 1.45
C GLN A 30 19.91 -3.37 1.26
N LEU A 31 19.25 -2.79 2.26
CA LEU A 31 18.82 -1.39 2.22
C LEU A 31 20.02 -0.45 2.19
N GLN A 32 21.05 -0.71 2.99
CA GLN A 32 22.28 0.08 2.98
C GLN A 32 23.00 0.01 1.63
N LEU A 33 23.23 -1.20 1.08
CA LEU A 33 23.83 -1.37 -0.24
C LEU A 33 23.03 -0.64 -1.33
N THR A 34 21.71 -0.67 -1.23
CA THR A 34 20.84 0.08 -2.15
C THR A 34 21.05 1.59 -2.02
N ALA A 35 21.14 2.12 -0.79
CA ALA A 35 21.38 3.54 -0.55
C ALA A 35 22.71 4.00 -1.15
N GLU A 36 23.77 3.22 -0.94
CA GLU A 36 25.10 3.49 -1.48
C GLU A 36 25.10 3.49 -3.03
N GLU A 37 24.46 2.49 -3.65
CA GLU A 37 24.39 2.35 -5.11
C GLU A 37 23.68 3.54 -5.79
N ILE A 38 22.58 4.04 -5.20
CA ILE A 38 21.78 5.11 -5.81
C ILE A 38 22.09 6.50 -5.26
N SER A 39 23.06 6.64 -4.36
CA SER A 39 23.38 7.88 -3.61
C SER A 39 23.70 9.08 -4.49
N SER A 40 24.21 8.86 -5.71
CA SER A 40 24.49 9.90 -6.71
C SER A 40 23.27 10.31 -7.53
N THR A 41 22.11 9.70 -7.30
CA THR A 41 20.87 9.96 -8.04
C THR A 41 19.85 10.65 -7.15
N ASN A 42 18.92 11.39 -7.76
CA ASN A 42 17.72 11.89 -7.10
C ASN A 42 16.51 10.97 -7.37
N MET A 43 16.76 9.67 -7.49
CA MET A 43 15.78 8.64 -7.81
C MET A 43 15.61 7.67 -6.65
N LEU A 44 14.51 6.93 -6.66
CA LEU A 44 14.16 5.96 -5.65
C LEU A 44 14.05 4.56 -6.27
N PRO A 45 14.40 3.49 -5.55
CA PRO A 45 14.23 2.14 -6.07
C PRO A 45 12.75 1.78 -6.15
N ARG A 46 12.33 1.23 -7.28
CA ARG A 46 10.95 0.80 -7.53
C ARG A 46 10.82 -0.72 -7.55
N SER A 47 11.65 -1.40 -8.32
CA SER A 47 11.64 -2.86 -8.48
C SER A 47 12.98 -3.35 -8.98
N ILE A 48 13.12 -4.67 -9.06
CA ILE A 48 14.20 -5.33 -9.83
C ILE A 48 13.68 -5.60 -11.24
N ARG A 49 14.51 -5.38 -12.25
CA ARG A 49 14.16 -5.69 -13.64
C ARG A 49 14.13 -7.21 -13.83
N THR A 50 12.94 -7.73 -14.03
CA THR A 50 12.72 -9.12 -14.41
C THR A 50 12.09 -9.15 -15.80
N GLY A 51 12.34 -10.17 -16.60
CA GLY A 51 11.72 -10.32 -17.92
C GLY A 51 10.19 -10.55 -17.84
N TYR A 52 9.71 -10.80 -16.66
CA TYR A 52 8.34 -11.24 -16.39
C TYR A 52 7.34 -10.08 -16.24
N ASP A 53 7.72 -9.03 -15.50
CA ASP A 53 6.82 -7.94 -15.11
C ASP A 53 6.27 -7.13 -16.29
N MET A 54 7.08 -6.96 -17.33
CA MET A 54 6.70 -6.14 -18.49
C MET A 54 5.72 -6.85 -19.41
N ASN A 55 5.84 -8.16 -19.61
CA ASN A 55 4.92 -8.94 -20.42
C ASN A 55 3.51 -8.96 -19.83
N PHE A 56 3.43 -9.07 -18.50
CA PHE A 56 2.16 -9.05 -17.79
C PHE A 56 1.46 -7.69 -17.95
N LEU A 57 2.15 -6.60 -17.68
CA LEU A 57 1.62 -5.25 -17.82
C LEU A 57 1.17 -4.95 -19.26
N CYS A 58 1.97 -5.33 -20.26
CA CYS A 58 1.60 -5.16 -21.66
C CYS A 58 0.32 -5.92 -22.04
N ARG A 59 0.17 -7.15 -21.56
CA ARG A 59 -1.05 -7.94 -21.81
C ARG A 59 -2.29 -7.32 -21.17
N GLN A 60 -2.20 -6.77 -19.96
CA GLN A 60 -3.31 -6.05 -19.36
C GLN A 60 -3.74 -4.84 -20.20
N LEU A 61 -2.77 -4.10 -20.69
CA LEU A 61 -3.00 -2.88 -21.47
C LEU A 61 -3.56 -3.15 -22.86
N GLU A 62 -3.11 -4.22 -23.49
CA GLU A 62 -3.69 -4.69 -24.77
C GLU A 62 -5.14 -5.09 -24.60
N ARG A 63 -5.48 -5.77 -23.51
CA ARG A 63 -6.86 -6.13 -23.16
C ARG A 63 -7.75 -4.89 -23.04
N ASP A 64 -7.27 -3.83 -22.42
CA ASP A 64 -8.04 -2.64 -22.08
C ASP A 64 -7.96 -1.57 -23.18
N SER A 65 -7.39 -1.89 -24.35
CA SER A 65 -7.17 -0.98 -25.48
C SER A 65 -6.43 0.31 -25.09
N LEU A 66 -5.61 0.25 -24.03
CA LEU A 66 -4.81 1.38 -23.56
C LEU A 66 -3.49 1.42 -24.34
N THR A 67 -3.17 2.57 -24.92
CA THR A 67 -1.88 2.79 -25.59
C THR A 67 -0.83 3.15 -24.55
N PHE A 68 0.16 2.27 -24.41
CA PHE A 68 1.37 2.56 -23.63
C PHE A 68 2.44 3.17 -24.51
N LYS A 69 3.27 4.03 -23.91
CA LYS A 69 4.47 4.51 -24.59
C LYS A 69 5.38 3.32 -24.88
N ASP A 70 5.95 3.26 -26.07
CA ASP A 70 6.81 2.15 -26.53
C ASP A 70 7.98 1.83 -25.59
N SER A 71 8.48 2.84 -24.86
CA SER A 71 9.52 2.67 -23.83
C SER A 71 9.11 1.79 -22.64
N LEU A 72 7.79 1.62 -22.38
CA LEU A 72 7.28 0.75 -21.33
C LEU A 72 7.07 -0.68 -21.82
N ARG A 73 6.99 -0.90 -23.14
CA ARG A 73 6.86 -2.21 -23.77
C ARG A 73 8.22 -2.88 -24.03
N ALA A 74 9.30 -2.12 -23.95
CA ALA A 74 10.64 -2.66 -24.19
C ALA A 74 10.98 -3.71 -23.14
N GLN A 75 11.26 -4.94 -23.62
CA GLN A 75 11.81 -6.00 -22.78
C GLN A 75 13.19 -5.55 -22.25
N PRO A 76 13.51 -5.83 -20.97
CA PRO A 76 14.84 -5.58 -20.48
C PRO A 76 15.84 -6.42 -21.27
N THR A 77 16.96 -5.81 -21.65
CA THR A 77 18.09 -6.53 -22.25
C THR A 77 18.75 -7.44 -21.21
N ALA A 78 19.51 -8.44 -21.64
CA ALA A 78 20.14 -9.39 -20.72
C ALA A 78 21.04 -8.71 -19.67
N ASP A 79 21.69 -7.59 -20.02
CA ASP A 79 22.51 -6.80 -19.12
C ASP A 79 21.69 -5.93 -18.15
N GLN A 80 20.40 -5.75 -18.38
CA GLN A 80 19.47 -5.04 -17.50
C GLN A 80 18.77 -5.96 -16.51
N LEU A 81 18.70 -7.26 -16.78
CA LEU A 81 18.10 -8.24 -15.87
C LEU A 81 18.82 -8.23 -14.52
N GLY A 82 18.05 -8.29 -13.45
CA GLY A 82 18.55 -8.24 -12.08
C GLY A 82 18.96 -6.86 -11.57
N LYS A 83 19.05 -5.83 -12.44
CA LYS A 83 19.35 -4.46 -12.03
C LYS A 83 18.10 -3.76 -11.48
N ARG A 84 18.32 -2.79 -10.59
CA ARG A 84 17.23 -1.99 -10.02
C ARG A 84 16.60 -1.12 -11.10
N ARG A 85 15.28 -1.08 -11.09
CA ARG A 85 14.49 -0.08 -11.77
C ARG A 85 14.25 1.06 -10.78
N LEU A 86 14.65 2.27 -11.18
CA LEU A 86 14.46 3.48 -10.37
C LEU A 86 13.22 4.25 -10.84
N CYS A 87 12.65 5.03 -9.94
CA CYS A 87 11.52 5.90 -10.20
C CYS A 87 11.75 7.32 -9.66
N SER A 88 10.96 8.27 -10.14
CA SER A 88 10.94 9.64 -9.61
C SER A 88 10.22 9.71 -8.28
N VAL A 89 10.34 10.84 -7.59
CA VAL A 89 9.61 11.11 -6.35
C VAL A 89 8.08 11.12 -6.50
N TYR A 90 7.59 11.28 -7.73
CA TYR A 90 6.15 11.29 -8.06
C TYR A 90 5.58 9.91 -8.41
N ASP A 91 6.39 8.84 -8.37
CA ASP A 91 5.89 7.47 -8.49
C ASP A 91 5.21 7.06 -7.18
N TRP A 92 4.08 6.35 -7.27
CA TRP A 92 3.32 5.93 -6.10
C TRP A 92 4.12 5.07 -5.11
N THR A 93 5.18 4.39 -5.58
CA THR A 93 6.05 3.56 -4.74
C THR A 93 7.15 4.33 -4.02
N SER A 94 7.31 5.63 -4.30
CA SER A 94 8.47 6.42 -3.85
C SER A 94 8.63 6.48 -2.34
N GLY A 95 7.54 6.38 -1.57
CA GLY A 95 7.58 6.41 -0.09
C GLY A 95 8.05 5.13 0.58
N PHE A 96 8.00 3.98 -0.12
CA PHE A 96 8.28 2.69 0.53
C PHE A 96 9.75 2.49 0.89
N TYR A 97 10.66 2.93 0.03
CA TYR A 97 12.09 2.77 0.32
C TYR A 97 12.53 3.58 1.56
N PRO A 98 12.27 4.89 1.65
CA PRO A 98 12.56 5.63 2.88
C PRO A 98 11.80 5.07 4.08
N GLY A 99 10.56 4.62 3.92
CA GLY A 99 9.80 3.93 4.98
C GLY A 99 10.51 2.69 5.49
N SER A 100 11.04 1.85 4.59
CA SER A 100 11.81 0.66 4.95
C SER A 100 13.11 1.00 5.69
N LEU A 101 13.79 2.09 5.31
CA LEU A 101 14.98 2.58 6.02
C LEU A 101 14.64 3.02 7.46
N TRP A 102 13.50 3.68 7.68
CA TRP A 102 13.03 4.05 9.00
C TRP A 102 12.76 2.83 9.88
N TYR A 103 12.09 1.79 9.37
CA TYR A 103 11.89 0.55 10.11
C TYR A 103 13.20 -0.19 10.39
N ALA A 104 14.12 -0.22 9.43
CA ALA A 104 15.42 -0.83 9.62
C ALA A 104 16.31 -0.04 10.61
N TYR A 105 16.11 1.27 10.76
CA TYR A 105 16.71 2.06 11.85
C TYR A 105 16.08 1.70 13.21
N GLU A 106 14.75 1.66 13.29
CA GLU A 106 14.01 1.48 14.56
C GLU A 106 14.31 0.13 15.22
N LEU A 107 14.30 -0.96 14.45
CA LEU A 107 14.38 -2.31 15.00
C LEU A 107 15.79 -2.70 15.44
N PRO A 108 16.87 -2.54 14.64
CA PRO A 108 18.24 -2.82 15.08
C PRO A 108 18.99 -1.63 15.65
N GLY A 109 18.45 -0.39 15.52
CA GLY A 109 19.09 0.81 16.09
C GLY A 109 20.35 1.28 15.33
N ASN A 110 20.34 1.26 13.99
CA ASN A 110 21.49 1.61 13.17
C ASN A 110 21.45 3.07 12.67
N ASP A 111 22.32 3.93 13.20
CA ASP A 111 22.38 5.37 12.87
C ASP A 111 22.74 5.65 11.40
N THR A 112 23.48 4.76 10.73
CA THR A 112 23.73 4.88 9.28
C THR A 112 22.43 4.78 8.50
N LEU A 113 21.56 3.86 8.88
CA LEU A 113 20.23 3.72 8.24
C LEU A 113 19.34 4.92 8.54
N LYS A 114 19.44 5.54 9.73
CA LYS A 114 18.76 6.80 10.04
C LYS A 114 19.19 7.93 9.11
N THR A 115 20.48 8.06 8.87
CA THR A 115 21.02 9.07 7.95
C THR A 115 20.45 8.90 6.55
N TRP A 116 20.43 7.68 6.03
CA TRP A 116 19.82 7.37 4.73
C TRP A 116 18.29 7.59 4.73
N ALA A 117 17.60 7.21 5.81
CA ALA A 117 16.16 7.43 5.96
C ALA A 117 15.81 8.92 5.86
N ILE A 118 16.55 9.79 6.55
CA ILE A 118 16.39 11.25 6.49
C ILE A 118 16.63 11.75 5.06
N GLN A 119 17.74 11.34 4.44
CA GLN A 119 18.09 11.79 3.09
C GLN A 119 17.02 11.44 2.07
N TYR A 120 16.61 10.15 2.00
CA TYR A 120 15.61 9.71 1.03
C TYR A 120 14.19 10.19 1.34
N THR A 121 13.85 10.41 2.61
CA THR A 121 12.60 11.08 2.97
C THR A 121 12.60 12.53 2.47
N THR A 122 13.71 13.25 2.63
CA THR A 122 13.82 14.66 2.19
C THR A 122 13.68 14.81 0.68
N LEU A 123 14.09 13.82 -0.12
CA LEU A 123 13.87 13.83 -1.56
C LEU A 123 12.39 13.95 -1.94
N LEU A 124 11.47 13.44 -1.12
CA LEU A 124 10.03 13.49 -1.37
C LEU A 124 9.40 14.85 -1.00
N ASN A 125 10.18 15.82 -0.50
CA ASN A 125 9.63 17.14 -0.15
C ASN A 125 8.77 17.79 -1.27
N PRO A 126 9.09 17.67 -2.58
CA PRO A 126 8.25 18.21 -3.66
C PRO A 126 6.83 17.61 -3.74
N VAL A 127 6.61 16.41 -3.17
CA VAL A 127 5.29 15.74 -3.18
C VAL A 127 4.25 16.53 -2.40
N ARG A 128 4.66 17.37 -1.44
CA ARG A 128 3.77 18.29 -0.70
C ARG A 128 2.92 19.21 -1.61
N ASN A 129 3.38 19.45 -2.83
CA ASN A 129 2.69 20.27 -3.82
C ASN A 129 1.96 19.45 -4.89
N TYR A 130 1.98 18.13 -4.80
CA TYR A 130 1.42 17.26 -5.82
C TYR A 130 -0.06 16.96 -5.53
N THR A 131 -0.93 17.24 -6.50
CA THR A 131 -2.39 17.09 -6.37
C THR A 131 -2.99 16.08 -7.36
N GLY A 132 -2.18 15.50 -8.25
CA GLY A 132 -2.63 14.71 -9.40
C GLY A 132 -2.88 13.22 -9.11
N THR A 133 -2.79 12.77 -7.86
CA THR A 133 -2.94 11.35 -7.50
C THR A 133 -3.60 11.16 -6.15
N LEU A 134 -4.15 9.96 -5.93
CA LEU A 134 -4.59 9.48 -4.62
C LEU A 134 -3.42 9.01 -3.76
N ASP A 135 -2.29 8.62 -4.37
CA ASP A 135 -1.19 7.86 -3.74
C ASP A 135 -0.34 8.67 -2.76
N LEU A 136 -0.83 9.84 -2.36
CA LEU A 136 -0.13 10.75 -1.46
C LEU A 136 0.17 10.11 -0.09
N GLY A 137 -0.70 9.23 0.39
CA GLY A 137 -0.44 8.45 1.60
C GLY A 137 0.69 7.45 1.41
N PHE A 138 0.73 6.72 0.31
CA PHE A 138 1.84 5.82 -0.03
C PHE A 138 3.18 6.56 -0.09
N MET A 139 3.20 7.73 -0.72
CA MET A 139 4.42 8.52 -0.88
C MET A 139 4.87 9.14 0.44
N VAL A 140 3.97 9.82 1.15
CA VAL A 140 4.32 10.68 2.29
C VAL A 140 4.10 10.01 3.63
N ASN A 141 3.01 9.27 3.84
CA ASN A 141 2.81 8.63 5.14
C ASN A 141 3.79 7.48 5.39
N CYS A 142 4.18 6.72 4.36
CA CYS A 142 5.20 5.68 4.49
C CYS A 142 6.59 6.27 4.82
N SER A 143 6.91 7.46 4.33
CA SER A 143 8.20 8.14 4.52
C SER A 143 8.17 9.15 5.67
N TYR A 144 7.53 10.29 5.46
CA TYR A 144 7.41 11.36 6.46
C TYR A 144 6.61 10.93 7.69
N GLY A 145 5.61 10.05 7.56
CA GLY A 145 4.87 9.53 8.71
C GLY A 145 5.77 8.72 9.67
N ASN A 146 6.72 7.94 9.15
CA ASN A 146 7.73 7.29 9.97
C ASN A 146 8.76 8.29 10.51
N ALA A 147 9.13 9.30 9.71
CA ALA A 147 10.01 10.38 10.19
C ALA A 147 9.37 11.17 11.33
N GLU A 148 8.08 11.49 11.27
CA GLU A 148 7.33 12.17 12.33
C GLU A 148 7.35 11.37 13.62
N ARG A 149 7.23 10.07 13.55
CA ARG A 149 7.24 9.18 14.71
C ARG A 149 8.62 9.02 15.33
N LEU A 150 9.71 9.02 14.54
CA LEU A 150 11.07 8.65 14.98
C LEU A 150 12.04 9.84 15.09
N ALA A 151 11.77 10.94 14.39
CA ALA A 151 12.61 12.14 14.35
C ALA A 151 11.79 13.40 14.01
N PRO A 152 10.73 13.73 14.80
CA PRO A 152 9.80 14.79 14.49
C PRO A 152 10.46 16.16 14.40
N ASN A 153 9.97 17.01 13.49
CA ASN A 153 10.28 18.42 13.41
C ASN A 153 9.21 19.20 12.61
N ASP A 154 9.25 20.53 12.69
CA ASP A 154 8.24 21.40 12.08
C ASP A 154 8.12 21.21 10.54
N THR A 155 9.22 20.93 9.85
CA THR A 155 9.22 20.69 8.41
C THR A 155 8.47 19.39 8.07
N ILE A 156 8.69 18.33 8.84
CA ILE A 156 7.99 17.05 8.67
C ILE A 156 6.49 17.25 8.88
N ALA A 157 6.10 17.89 9.98
CA ALA A 157 4.71 18.18 10.29
C ALA A 157 4.03 19.01 9.19
N ALA A 158 4.73 20.03 8.64
CA ALA A 158 4.23 20.84 7.54
C ALA A 158 4.00 20.02 6.26
N VAL A 159 4.97 19.17 5.85
CA VAL A 159 4.85 18.31 4.66
C VAL A 159 3.66 17.36 4.81
N MET A 160 3.52 16.70 5.97
CA MET A 160 2.40 15.81 6.25
C MET A 160 1.06 16.54 6.10
N LYS A 161 0.94 17.72 6.71
CA LYS A 161 -0.30 18.50 6.67
C LYS A 161 -0.65 18.96 5.25
N GLU A 162 0.29 19.55 4.53
CA GLU A 162 0.04 20.05 3.16
C GLU A 162 -0.32 18.90 2.21
N THR A 163 0.32 17.75 2.37
CA THR A 163 -0.02 16.57 1.57
C THR A 163 -1.43 16.04 1.91
N ALA A 164 -1.82 16.05 3.18
CA ALA A 164 -3.18 15.70 3.60
C ALA A 164 -4.23 16.68 3.05
N ASP A 165 -3.91 17.99 3.02
CA ASP A 165 -4.78 19.01 2.40
C ASP A 165 -5.00 18.70 0.91
N ASN A 166 -3.94 18.34 0.19
CA ASN A 166 -4.04 17.95 -1.23
C ASN A 166 -4.91 16.70 -1.42
N LEU A 167 -4.76 15.70 -0.57
CA LEU A 167 -5.60 14.49 -0.63
C LEU A 167 -7.06 14.82 -0.33
N CYS A 168 -7.33 15.68 0.66
CA CYS A 168 -8.66 16.18 0.95
C CYS A 168 -9.26 16.99 -0.20
N GLY A 169 -8.44 17.71 -0.97
CA GLY A 169 -8.87 18.44 -2.17
C GLY A 169 -9.44 17.53 -3.29
N ARG A 170 -9.18 16.22 -3.22
CA ARG A 170 -9.76 15.23 -4.13
C ARG A 170 -11.08 14.61 -3.63
N PHE A 171 -11.53 14.99 -2.44
CA PHE A 171 -12.77 14.50 -1.86
C PHE A 171 -13.99 15.23 -2.44
N ASN A 172 -15.05 14.48 -2.74
CA ASN A 172 -16.34 15.00 -3.17
C ASN A 172 -17.41 14.65 -2.13
N ASP A 173 -18.05 15.64 -1.55
CA ASP A 173 -19.07 15.46 -0.50
C ASP A 173 -20.33 14.74 -0.98
N SER A 174 -20.79 14.97 -2.21
CA SER A 174 -21.99 14.32 -2.76
C SER A 174 -21.76 12.83 -2.97
N ILE A 175 -20.53 12.42 -3.33
CA ILE A 175 -20.13 11.03 -3.50
C ILE A 175 -19.65 10.44 -2.17
N SER A 176 -19.17 11.27 -1.26
CA SER A 176 -18.51 10.89 0.00
C SER A 176 -17.27 10.02 -0.24
N ALA A 177 -16.46 10.32 -1.26
CA ALA A 177 -15.25 9.59 -1.61
C ALA A 177 -14.15 10.51 -2.15
N ILE A 178 -12.90 10.05 -2.05
CA ILE A 178 -11.71 10.65 -2.61
C ILE A 178 -11.50 10.10 -4.01
N ARG A 179 -11.38 10.98 -5.01
CA ARG A 179 -11.10 10.61 -6.40
C ARG A 179 -9.70 10.02 -6.53
N SER A 180 -9.57 8.92 -7.27
CA SER A 180 -8.29 8.23 -7.41
C SER A 180 -7.38 8.88 -8.44
N TRP A 181 -7.82 9.03 -9.68
CA TRP A 181 -7.04 9.58 -10.79
C TRP A 181 -7.91 10.40 -11.75
N ASP A 182 -7.27 11.06 -12.71
CA ASP A 182 -7.92 11.98 -13.64
C ASP A 182 -7.78 11.52 -15.10
N PHE A 183 -7.52 10.24 -15.33
CA PHE A 183 -7.41 9.63 -16.66
C PHE A 183 -8.45 8.51 -16.85
N GLY A 184 -8.54 8.00 -18.09
CA GLY A 184 -9.48 6.93 -18.45
C GLY A 184 -10.88 7.44 -18.80
N THR A 185 -11.85 6.52 -18.80
CA THR A 185 -13.23 6.78 -19.25
C THR A 185 -14.24 6.77 -18.10
N TRP A 186 -13.77 7.00 -16.87
CA TRP A 186 -14.58 7.03 -15.66
C TRP A 186 -14.95 8.48 -15.28
N ASN A 187 -16.18 8.70 -14.87
CA ASN A 187 -16.62 10.03 -14.43
C ASN A 187 -15.93 10.44 -13.12
N PHE A 188 -16.00 9.59 -12.10
CA PHE A 188 -15.33 9.80 -10.82
C PHE A 188 -14.80 8.46 -10.30
N PRO A 189 -13.59 8.04 -10.71
CA PRO A 189 -13.03 6.76 -10.34
C PRO A 189 -12.55 6.75 -8.89
N VAL A 190 -12.90 5.69 -8.17
CA VAL A 190 -12.40 5.35 -6.85
C VAL A 190 -11.88 3.92 -6.91
N ILE A 191 -10.63 3.72 -6.51
CA ILE A 191 -10.02 2.39 -6.42
C ILE A 191 -9.85 1.95 -4.98
N ILE A 192 -9.79 0.65 -4.77
CA ILE A 192 -9.63 0.08 -3.43
C ILE A 192 -8.33 0.54 -2.75
N ASP A 193 -7.31 0.88 -3.52
CA ASP A 193 -6.02 1.40 -3.07
C ASP A 193 -6.13 2.70 -2.25
N ASN A 194 -7.20 3.48 -2.45
CA ASN A 194 -7.46 4.66 -1.63
C ASN A 194 -7.47 4.33 -0.13
N MET A 195 -7.88 3.12 0.25
CA MET A 195 -7.93 2.68 1.64
C MET A 195 -6.57 2.73 2.33
N MET A 196 -5.48 2.52 1.58
CA MET A 196 -4.10 2.64 2.08
C MET A 196 -3.68 4.09 2.38
N ASN A 197 -4.32 5.05 1.72
CA ASN A 197 -3.96 6.46 1.82
C ASN A 197 -4.68 7.20 2.97
N LEU A 198 -5.65 6.55 3.62
CA LEU A 198 -6.42 7.12 4.72
C LEU A 198 -5.60 7.32 5.99
N ASP A 199 -4.55 6.51 6.21
CA ASP A 199 -3.64 6.65 7.35
C ASP A 199 -3.00 8.05 7.42
N LEU A 200 -2.68 8.67 6.27
CA LEU A 200 -2.20 10.05 6.24
C LEU A 200 -3.20 11.01 6.90
N LEU A 201 -4.48 10.87 6.56
CA LEU A 201 -5.53 11.72 7.10
C LEU A 201 -5.74 11.50 8.61
N PHE A 202 -5.71 10.25 9.07
CA PHE A 202 -5.80 9.94 10.49
C PHE A 202 -4.62 10.50 11.28
N ASN A 203 -3.40 10.35 10.77
CA ASN A 203 -2.19 10.85 11.42
C ASN A 203 -2.21 12.37 11.52
N VAL A 204 -2.59 13.09 10.45
CA VAL A 204 -2.68 14.54 10.46
C VAL A 204 -3.84 15.04 11.35
N ALA A 205 -4.97 14.33 11.38
CA ALA A 205 -6.06 14.64 12.32
C ALA A 205 -5.59 14.59 13.77
N LYS A 206 -4.83 13.55 14.12
CA LYS A 206 -4.25 13.37 15.46
C LYS A 206 -3.23 14.45 15.81
N ALA A 207 -2.31 14.75 14.88
CA ALA A 207 -1.24 15.73 15.09
C ALA A 207 -1.77 17.17 15.20
N THR A 208 -2.84 17.51 14.46
CA THR A 208 -3.38 18.88 14.40
C THR A 208 -4.60 19.11 15.30
N GLY A 209 -5.24 18.04 15.79
CA GLY A 209 -6.54 18.12 16.47
C GLY A 209 -7.72 18.43 15.53
N ASN A 210 -7.49 18.53 14.21
CA ASN A 210 -8.53 18.83 13.24
C ASN A 210 -9.23 17.56 12.74
N ASN A 211 -10.44 17.32 13.25
CA ASN A 211 -11.23 16.14 12.91
C ASN A 211 -11.78 16.13 11.47
N SER A 212 -11.66 17.20 10.68
CA SER A 212 -12.13 17.19 9.29
C SER A 212 -11.43 16.12 8.45
N TYR A 213 -10.12 15.91 8.64
CA TYR A 213 -9.36 14.85 7.99
C TYR A 213 -9.90 13.46 8.33
N LYS A 214 -10.12 13.18 9.63
CA LYS A 214 -10.71 11.92 10.09
C LYS A 214 -12.11 11.70 9.49
N ASN A 215 -12.95 12.73 9.45
CA ASN A 215 -14.28 12.64 8.90
C ASN A 215 -14.29 12.29 7.41
N ILE A 216 -13.37 12.86 6.61
CA ILE A 216 -13.19 12.53 5.20
C ILE A 216 -12.76 11.06 5.05
N ALA A 217 -11.79 10.61 5.84
CA ALA A 217 -11.33 9.22 5.82
C ALA A 217 -12.45 8.24 6.14
N VAL A 218 -13.24 8.50 7.18
CA VAL A 218 -14.38 7.65 7.59
C VAL A 218 -15.47 7.64 6.51
N LYS A 219 -15.86 8.79 5.96
CA LYS A 219 -16.85 8.87 4.88
C LYS A 219 -16.39 8.04 3.67
N HIS A 220 -15.12 8.20 3.25
CA HIS A 220 -14.56 7.44 2.15
C HIS A 220 -14.60 5.92 2.42
N ALA A 221 -14.16 5.48 3.60
CA ALA A 221 -14.14 4.07 3.98
C ALA A 221 -15.56 3.45 3.98
N MET A 222 -16.57 4.19 4.48
CA MET A 222 -17.96 3.73 4.45
C MET A 222 -18.52 3.63 3.03
N THR A 223 -18.24 4.61 2.16
CA THR A 223 -18.66 4.57 0.76
C THR A 223 -18.01 3.38 0.03
N THR A 224 -16.73 3.13 0.28
CA THR A 224 -16.00 1.99 -0.26
C THR A 224 -16.58 0.67 0.24
N MET A 225 -16.88 0.55 1.54
CA MET A 225 -17.51 -0.64 2.12
C MET A 225 -18.83 -0.99 1.44
N ASN A 226 -19.66 0.02 1.19
CA ASN A 226 -21.00 -0.17 0.64
C ASN A 226 -21.01 -0.50 -0.86
N ASN A 227 -20.00 -0.04 -1.61
CA ASN A 227 -20.06 -0.09 -3.07
C ASN A 227 -18.99 -0.98 -3.74
N HIS A 228 -17.83 -1.19 -3.09
CA HIS A 228 -16.73 -1.93 -3.70
C HIS A 228 -16.77 -3.45 -3.47
N PHE A 229 -17.64 -3.95 -2.61
CA PHE A 229 -17.62 -5.38 -2.25
C PHE A 229 -18.82 -6.14 -2.80
N ARG A 230 -18.54 -7.37 -3.18
CA ARG A 230 -19.55 -8.39 -3.53
C ARG A 230 -20.06 -9.08 -2.26
N PRO A 231 -21.14 -9.84 -2.33
CA PRO A 231 -21.68 -10.55 -1.15
C PRO A 231 -20.70 -11.55 -0.51
N ASP A 232 -19.71 -12.03 -1.27
CA ASP A 232 -18.65 -12.94 -0.81
C ASP A 232 -17.41 -12.22 -0.26
N TYR A 233 -17.47 -10.88 -0.09
CA TYR A 233 -16.39 -10.00 0.37
C TYR A 233 -15.21 -9.85 -0.60
N THR A 234 -15.29 -10.33 -1.82
CA THR A 234 -14.36 -9.91 -2.87
C THR A 234 -14.67 -8.48 -3.31
N CYS A 235 -13.66 -7.69 -3.69
CA CYS A 235 -13.89 -6.31 -4.11
C CYS A 235 -13.64 -6.10 -5.61
N TRP A 236 -14.40 -5.17 -6.18
CA TRP A 236 -14.03 -4.54 -7.44
C TRP A 236 -12.84 -3.61 -7.22
N HIS A 237 -11.91 -3.62 -8.17
CA HIS A 237 -10.78 -2.70 -8.11
C HIS A 237 -11.24 -1.25 -8.27
N VAL A 238 -12.06 -0.96 -9.28
CA VAL A 238 -12.56 0.39 -9.61
C VAL A 238 -14.07 0.45 -9.46
N VAL A 239 -14.56 1.42 -8.72
CA VAL A 239 -15.96 1.85 -8.75
C VAL A 239 -15.99 3.31 -9.18
N SER A 240 -16.69 3.62 -10.27
CA SER A 240 -16.90 4.98 -10.72
C SER A 240 -18.27 5.48 -10.32
N TYR A 241 -18.36 6.76 -10.01
CA TYR A 241 -19.57 7.42 -9.54
C TYR A 241 -20.00 8.54 -10.46
N ASN A 242 -21.30 8.77 -10.55
CA ASN A 242 -21.90 9.97 -11.12
C ASN A 242 -21.83 11.14 -10.12
N ASN A 243 -22.02 12.37 -10.60
CA ASN A 243 -21.95 13.57 -9.76
C ASN A 243 -23.01 13.61 -8.64
N ASP A 244 -24.08 12.85 -8.76
CA ASP A 244 -25.14 12.70 -7.74
C ASP A 244 -24.84 11.65 -6.67
N GLY A 245 -23.68 10.98 -6.74
CA GLY A 245 -23.24 9.94 -5.82
C GLY A 245 -23.70 8.53 -6.18
N THR A 246 -24.48 8.35 -7.23
CA THR A 246 -24.87 7.00 -7.70
C THR A 246 -23.69 6.31 -8.37
N VAL A 247 -23.64 4.98 -8.29
CA VAL A 247 -22.61 4.18 -8.97
C VAL A 247 -22.83 4.23 -10.48
N GLU A 248 -21.81 4.67 -11.23
CA GLU A 248 -21.79 4.64 -12.69
C GLU A 248 -21.51 3.22 -13.20
N LYS A 249 -20.37 2.65 -12.76
CA LYS A 249 -19.93 1.32 -13.18
C LYS A 249 -18.90 0.76 -12.21
N LYS A 250 -18.76 -0.57 -12.23
CA LYS A 250 -17.79 -1.33 -11.42
C LYS A 250 -16.90 -2.12 -12.36
N GLN A 251 -15.60 -1.92 -12.25
CA GLN A 251 -14.63 -2.46 -13.21
C GLN A 251 -13.30 -2.82 -12.52
N THR A 252 -12.37 -3.29 -13.31
CA THR A 252 -10.97 -3.43 -12.90
C THR A 252 -10.04 -2.66 -13.82
N PHE A 253 -8.91 -2.23 -13.27
CA PHE A 253 -7.77 -1.72 -14.03
C PHE A 253 -6.54 -2.64 -13.87
N GLN A 254 -6.37 -3.26 -12.69
CA GLN A 254 -5.24 -4.12 -12.37
C GLN A 254 -5.60 -5.61 -12.28
N GLY A 255 -6.88 -5.97 -12.10
CA GLY A 255 -7.34 -7.35 -12.10
C GLY A 255 -7.47 -7.95 -13.50
N LYS A 256 -7.75 -9.25 -13.55
CA LYS A 256 -7.87 -10.02 -14.80
C LYS A 256 -9.03 -9.54 -15.68
N ASN A 257 -10.18 -9.28 -15.08
CA ASN A 257 -11.39 -8.73 -15.72
C ASN A 257 -12.31 -8.11 -14.66
N ASP A 258 -13.40 -7.48 -15.09
CA ASP A 258 -14.31 -6.73 -14.21
C ASP A 258 -14.99 -7.61 -13.14
N ASP A 259 -15.12 -8.91 -13.36
CA ASP A 259 -15.70 -9.85 -12.41
C ASP A 259 -14.67 -10.55 -11.52
N SER A 260 -13.39 -10.37 -11.79
CA SER A 260 -12.30 -11.02 -11.04
C SER A 260 -11.92 -10.28 -9.75
N SER A 261 -11.06 -10.90 -8.97
CA SER A 261 -10.63 -10.42 -7.66
C SER A 261 -9.11 -10.28 -7.62
N TRP A 262 -8.61 -9.10 -7.97
CA TRP A 262 -7.20 -8.74 -7.88
C TRP A 262 -6.68 -8.87 -6.44
N ALA A 263 -5.66 -9.73 -6.22
CA ALA A 263 -5.25 -10.15 -4.88
C ALA A 263 -4.76 -9.00 -4.00
N ARG A 264 -3.89 -8.13 -4.53
CA ARG A 264 -3.37 -6.98 -3.78
C ARG A 264 -4.48 -6.00 -3.38
N GLY A 265 -5.52 -5.82 -4.20
CA GLY A 265 -6.67 -5.00 -3.85
C GLY A 265 -7.41 -5.50 -2.61
N GLN A 266 -7.53 -6.83 -2.45
CA GLN A 266 -8.10 -7.41 -1.23
C GLN A 266 -7.23 -7.13 0.00
N ALA A 267 -5.90 -7.20 -0.16
CA ALA A 267 -4.97 -6.88 0.93
C ALA A 267 -5.05 -5.40 1.34
N TRP A 268 -5.18 -4.48 0.37
CA TRP A 268 -5.40 -3.06 0.67
C TRP A 268 -6.67 -2.82 1.50
N ALA A 269 -7.73 -3.58 1.22
CA ALA A 269 -8.96 -3.51 2.00
C ALA A 269 -8.75 -3.94 3.45
N VAL A 270 -8.10 -5.08 3.69
CA VAL A 270 -7.81 -5.56 5.06
C VAL A 270 -7.01 -4.52 5.84
N TYR A 271 -5.94 -3.99 5.23
CA TYR A 271 -5.14 -2.94 5.86
C TYR A 271 -5.99 -1.70 6.18
N GLY A 272 -6.69 -1.15 5.19
CA GLY A 272 -7.41 0.11 5.32
C GLY A 272 -8.52 0.04 6.35
N TYR A 273 -9.32 -1.03 6.39
CA TYR A 273 -10.35 -1.20 7.41
C TYR A 273 -9.78 -1.47 8.81
N THR A 274 -8.64 -2.18 8.90
CA THR A 274 -7.92 -2.34 10.18
C THR A 274 -7.41 -0.98 10.69
N ALA A 275 -6.86 -0.15 9.81
CA ALA A 275 -6.46 1.21 10.13
C ALA A 275 -7.65 2.08 10.59
N CYS A 276 -8.77 2.02 9.87
CA CYS A 276 -10.00 2.70 10.27
C CYS A 276 -10.46 2.29 11.67
N TYR A 277 -10.47 0.98 11.99
CA TYR A 277 -10.79 0.51 13.33
C TYR A 277 -9.81 1.04 14.38
N ARG A 278 -8.52 0.96 14.13
CA ARG A 278 -7.49 1.44 15.06
C ARG A 278 -7.70 2.91 15.43
N GLU A 279 -8.05 3.74 14.46
CA GLU A 279 -8.17 5.18 14.64
C GLU A 279 -9.56 5.66 15.09
N THR A 280 -10.61 4.82 14.91
CA THR A 280 -11.99 5.19 15.26
C THR A 280 -12.54 4.41 16.44
N GLN A 281 -12.03 3.20 16.69
CA GLN A 281 -12.58 2.17 17.60
C GLN A 281 -13.99 1.71 17.19
N ASP A 282 -14.43 1.99 15.96
CA ASP A 282 -15.69 1.49 15.42
C ASP A 282 -15.54 0.04 14.97
N THR A 283 -16.19 -0.87 15.68
CA THR A 283 -16.14 -2.31 15.42
C THR A 283 -16.74 -2.71 14.07
N THR A 284 -17.50 -1.84 13.42
CA THR A 284 -17.97 -2.06 12.04
C THR A 284 -16.80 -2.30 11.10
N PHE A 285 -15.74 -1.48 11.20
CA PHE A 285 -14.55 -1.64 10.38
C PHE A 285 -13.77 -2.91 10.70
N LEU A 286 -13.61 -3.25 12.00
CA LEU A 286 -12.95 -4.49 12.40
C LEU A 286 -13.68 -5.73 11.86
N ASN A 287 -15.00 -5.78 12.08
CA ASN A 287 -15.81 -6.91 11.64
C ASN A 287 -15.75 -7.07 10.10
N PHE A 288 -15.67 -5.95 9.38
CA PHE A 288 -15.55 -5.99 7.93
C PHE A 288 -14.15 -6.46 7.49
N ALA A 289 -13.08 -5.95 8.11
CA ALA A 289 -11.71 -6.38 7.85
C ALA A 289 -11.54 -7.89 8.08
N VAL A 290 -12.12 -8.44 9.16
CA VAL A 290 -12.10 -9.88 9.46
C VAL A 290 -12.76 -10.69 8.34
N LYS A 291 -13.92 -10.26 7.84
CA LYS A 291 -14.62 -10.96 6.75
C LYS A 291 -13.84 -10.96 5.44
N VAL A 292 -13.18 -9.84 5.12
CA VAL A 292 -12.29 -9.78 3.94
C VAL A 292 -11.06 -10.68 4.15
N ALA A 293 -10.47 -10.68 5.35
CA ALA A 293 -9.35 -11.56 5.68
C ALA A 293 -9.74 -13.05 5.59
N ASP A 294 -10.90 -13.43 6.11
CA ASP A 294 -11.43 -14.80 6.00
C ASP A 294 -11.63 -15.20 4.53
N MET A 295 -12.14 -14.30 3.70
CA MET A 295 -12.25 -14.54 2.26
C MET A 295 -10.88 -14.81 1.63
N ILE A 296 -9.86 -13.99 1.95
CA ILE A 296 -8.47 -14.18 1.48
C ILE A 296 -7.95 -15.55 1.90
N MET A 297 -8.03 -15.88 3.19
CA MET A 297 -7.54 -17.16 3.75
C MET A 297 -8.20 -18.38 3.08
N ASN A 298 -9.48 -18.26 2.74
CA ASN A 298 -10.20 -19.31 2.04
C ASN A 298 -9.81 -19.44 0.55
N ARG A 299 -9.31 -18.38 -0.07
CA ARG A 299 -8.97 -18.34 -1.51
C ARG A 299 -7.49 -18.56 -1.81
N VAL A 300 -6.59 -18.25 -0.89
CA VAL A 300 -5.16 -18.58 -1.05
C VAL A 300 -4.96 -20.08 -1.02
N LYS A 301 -4.46 -20.66 -2.11
CA LYS A 301 -4.26 -22.10 -2.30
C LYS A 301 -2.79 -22.49 -2.51
N THR A 302 -1.89 -21.61 -2.17
CA THR A 302 -0.45 -21.77 -2.35
C THR A 302 0.20 -22.23 -1.06
N ASP A 303 1.19 -23.11 -1.14
CA ASP A 303 1.85 -23.69 0.03
C ASP A 303 2.62 -22.65 0.86
N ASP A 304 3.07 -21.57 0.21
CA ASP A 304 3.81 -20.45 0.82
C ASP A 304 2.90 -19.30 1.30
N ALA A 305 1.59 -19.44 1.14
CA ALA A 305 0.58 -18.41 1.44
C ALA A 305 0.74 -17.08 0.68
N ILE A 306 1.57 -17.05 -0.37
CA ILE A 306 1.67 -15.91 -1.28
C ILE A 306 0.66 -16.10 -2.41
N PRO A 307 -0.37 -15.24 -2.56
CA PRO A 307 -1.41 -15.45 -3.55
C PRO A 307 -0.90 -15.28 -4.98
N TYR A 308 -1.61 -15.84 -5.94
CA TYR A 308 -1.51 -15.38 -7.32
C TYR A 308 -2.08 -13.97 -7.44
N TRP A 309 -1.61 -13.21 -8.43
CA TRP A 309 -1.95 -11.81 -8.63
C TRP A 309 -3.45 -11.50 -8.70
N ASP A 310 -4.25 -12.49 -9.12
CA ASP A 310 -5.71 -12.43 -9.17
C ASP A 310 -6.26 -13.81 -8.81
N TYR A 311 -7.22 -13.87 -7.89
CA TYR A 311 -7.77 -15.12 -7.37
C TYR A 311 -8.58 -15.91 -8.42
N ASP A 312 -8.98 -15.26 -9.50
CA ASP A 312 -9.75 -15.84 -10.59
C ASP A 312 -8.91 -16.03 -11.88
N ALA A 313 -7.61 -15.76 -11.80
CA ALA A 313 -6.71 -16.03 -12.90
C ALA A 313 -6.46 -17.54 -13.05
N PRO A 314 -6.34 -18.05 -14.30
CA PRO A 314 -5.86 -19.40 -14.53
C PRO A 314 -4.46 -19.57 -13.95
N VAL A 315 -4.25 -20.69 -13.27
CA VAL A 315 -2.95 -21.01 -12.68
C VAL A 315 -2.11 -21.81 -13.69
N THR A 316 -0.96 -21.25 -14.04
CA THR A 316 0.08 -21.90 -14.87
C THR A 316 1.43 -21.70 -14.20
N GLU A 317 2.49 -22.34 -14.69
CA GLU A 317 3.87 -22.11 -14.21
C GLU A 317 4.32 -20.65 -14.36
N GLU A 318 3.71 -19.92 -15.31
CA GLU A 318 4.02 -18.51 -15.58
C GLU A 318 3.12 -17.53 -14.83
N THR A 319 2.14 -18.01 -14.06
CA THR A 319 1.20 -17.11 -13.37
C THR A 319 1.91 -16.36 -12.24
N PRO A 320 1.94 -15.01 -12.28
CA PRO A 320 2.67 -14.25 -11.27
C PRO A 320 2.02 -14.32 -9.89
N ARG A 321 2.86 -14.16 -8.88
CA ARG A 321 2.44 -13.92 -7.48
C ARG A 321 2.34 -12.42 -7.23
N ASP A 322 1.53 -12.02 -6.27
CA ASP A 322 1.35 -10.59 -5.92
C ASP A 322 1.35 -10.37 -4.41
#